data_74a46deb1144a46f2bb5d9e11abb6574
#
_entry.id   74a46deb1144a46f2bb5d9e11abb6574
#
_cell.length_a   1.000
_cell.length_b   1.000
_cell.length_c   1.000
_cell.angle_alpha   90.00
_cell.angle_beta   90.00
_cell.angle_gamma   90.00
#
_symmetry.space_group_name_H-M   'P 1'
#
loop_
_entity.id
_entity.type
_entity.pdbx_description
1 polymer ?
#
loop_
_entity_poly.entity_id
_entity_poly.type
_entity_poly.pdbx_seq_one_letter_code
_entity_poly.pdbx_strand_id
1 'polypeptide(L)'
;SDGWNASTLHLYSHSGTHMDAPLHFGVSQETIDQYPLSAFMGRAWVARIPGDCTSKWLQVKDLGAIENKLERGDSLLLQTGWSHHVNDSSYRDALPRISDELAEWCVERGVKILGVEPPSVANVNDLEELSRIHRILLMGGIVIVEGLCNLENLKGESVFFMALPLKVQGGDGAPVRAIA
;
A
#
# COMPACT_ATOMS: atom_id res chain seq x y z
N SER A 1 -35.90 -21.34 9.35
CA SER A 1 -34.58 -20.97 8.80
C SER A 1 -34.34 -21.81 7.56
N ASP A 2 -33.90 -21.23 6.49
CA ASP A 2 -33.77 -21.86 5.15
C ASP A 2 -32.54 -22.80 5.06
N GLY A 3 -31.92 -23.15 6.20
CA GLY A 3 -30.79 -24.07 6.28
C GLY A 3 -29.43 -23.51 5.79
N TRP A 4 -29.38 -22.19 5.52
CA TRP A 4 -28.13 -21.50 5.09
C TRP A 4 -28.06 -20.09 5.68
N ASN A 5 -26.84 -19.52 5.67
CA ASN A 5 -26.59 -18.15 6.14
C ASN A 5 -26.08 -17.30 4.98
N ALA A 6 -26.54 -16.07 4.91
CA ALA A 6 -26.05 -15.05 3.99
C ALA A 6 -25.99 -13.69 4.68
N SER A 7 -25.12 -12.83 4.20
CA SER A 7 -24.97 -11.47 4.72
C SER A 7 -24.90 -10.47 3.56
N THR A 8 -25.42 -9.28 3.79
CA THR A 8 -25.19 -8.13 2.93
C THR A 8 -23.99 -7.36 3.49
N LEU A 9 -23.01 -7.04 2.63
CA LEU A 9 -21.84 -6.27 3.00
C LEU A 9 -21.99 -4.83 2.51
N HIS A 10 -21.75 -3.88 3.41
CA HIS A 10 -21.60 -2.47 3.09
C HIS A 10 -20.15 -2.10 3.38
N LEU A 11 -19.37 -1.88 2.32
CA LEU A 11 -17.91 -1.62 2.42
C LEU A 11 -17.59 -0.26 1.82
N TYR A 12 -16.70 0.47 2.48
CA TYR A 12 -15.99 1.60 1.89
C TYR A 12 -14.79 1.05 1.11
N SER A 13 -14.55 1.55 -0.11
CA SER A 13 -13.49 1.02 -0.99
C SER A 13 -12.10 1.06 -0.37
N HIS A 14 -11.82 2.09 0.44
CA HIS A 14 -10.55 2.30 1.12
C HIS A 14 -10.62 1.95 2.61
N SER A 15 -11.09 0.74 2.95
CA SER A 15 -11.20 0.29 4.34
C SER A 15 -10.39 -0.99 4.61
N GLY A 16 -9.74 -1.04 5.79
CA GLY A 16 -8.88 -2.15 6.19
C GLY A 16 -7.65 -2.25 5.28
N THR A 17 -7.18 -3.47 5.02
CA THR A 17 -6.19 -3.67 3.97
C THR A 17 -6.87 -3.50 2.63
N HIS A 18 -6.45 -2.52 1.87
CA HIS A 18 -7.06 -2.14 0.60
C HIS A 18 -6.02 -1.71 -0.43
N MET A 19 -6.48 -1.44 -1.62
CA MET A 19 -5.67 -1.08 -2.78
C MET A 19 -6.30 0.09 -3.53
N ASP A 20 -5.46 1.01 -4.01
CA ASP A 20 -5.88 2.16 -4.78
C ASP A 20 -5.68 1.93 -6.28
N ALA A 21 -6.64 2.42 -7.07
CA ALA A 21 -6.54 2.57 -8.51
C ALA A 21 -6.33 4.05 -8.91
N PRO A 22 -5.83 4.35 -10.11
CA PRO A 22 -5.57 5.72 -10.57
C PRO A 22 -6.79 6.64 -10.54
N LEU A 23 -8.00 6.07 -10.65
CA LEU A 23 -9.25 6.82 -10.52
C LEU A 23 -9.38 7.50 -9.16
N HIS A 24 -8.84 6.92 -8.08
CA HIS A 24 -8.99 7.43 -6.72
C HIS A 24 -8.55 8.90 -6.57
N PHE A 25 -7.41 9.28 -7.14
CA PHE A 25 -6.92 10.67 -7.15
C PHE A 25 -7.09 11.37 -8.50
N GLY A 26 -7.98 10.85 -9.35
CA GLY A 26 -8.26 11.44 -10.66
C GLY A 26 -7.03 11.51 -11.57
N VAL A 27 -6.11 10.56 -11.41
CA VAL A 27 -4.90 10.46 -12.26
C VAL A 27 -5.28 10.01 -13.67
N SER A 28 -6.17 9.03 -13.75
CA SER A 28 -6.75 8.56 -15.01
C SER A 28 -8.15 7.98 -14.75
N GLN A 29 -8.80 7.45 -15.79
CA GLN A 29 -10.08 6.75 -15.68
C GLN A 29 -9.90 5.25 -15.44
N GLU A 30 -8.67 4.78 -15.21
CA GLU A 30 -8.37 3.37 -14.97
C GLU A 30 -8.88 2.93 -13.59
N THR A 31 -9.65 1.86 -13.58
CA THR A 31 -10.35 1.33 -12.42
C THR A 31 -9.78 -0.02 -11.99
N ILE A 32 -10.04 -0.42 -10.74
CA ILE A 32 -9.42 -1.61 -10.14
C ILE A 32 -9.75 -2.91 -10.89
N ASP A 33 -10.90 -2.99 -11.52
CA ASP A 33 -11.37 -4.17 -12.27
C ASP A 33 -10.72 -4.31 -13.67
N GLN A 34 -10.04 -3.28 -14.14
CA GLN A 34 -9.37 -3.25 -15.45
C GLN A 34 -7.93 -3.77 -15.40
N TYR A 35 -7.35 -3.84 -14.22
CA TYR A 35 -5.98 -4.35 -14.07
C TYR A 35 -5.86 -5.84 -14.38
N PRO A 36 -4.77 -6.27 -15.05
CA PRO A 36 -4.46 -7.67 -15.19
C PRO A 36 -4.04 -8.27 -13.83
N LEU A 37 -4.33 -9.54 -13.59
CA LEU A 37 -3.97 -10.20 -12.31
C LEU A 37 -2.47 -10.14 -12.01
N SER A 38 -1.61 -10.09 -13.02
CA SER A 38 -0.16 -9.96 -12.87
C SER A 38 0.28 -8.65 -12.22
N ALA A 39 -0.57 -7.61 -12.23
CA ALA A 39 -0.30 -6.35 -11.53
C ALA A 39 -0.33 -6.52 -10.00
N PHE A 40 -1.06 -7.52 -9.50
CA PHE A 40 -1.35 -7.71 -8.09
C PHE A 40 -0.46 -8.74 -7.39
N MET A 41 0.55 -9.28 -8.07
CA MET A 41 1.41 -10.32 -7.50
C MET A 41 2.83 -10.30 -8.06
N GLY A 42 3.77 -10.80 -7.28
CA GLY A 42 5.16 -10.96 -7.71
C GLY A 42 6.15 -10.94 -6.56
N ARG A 43 7.44 -10.86 -6.89
CA ARG A 43 8.49 -10.68 -5.88
C ARG A 43 8.32 -9.34 -5.19
N ALA A 44 8.41 -9.33 -3.87
CA ALA A 44 8.37 -8.14 -3.03
C ALA A 44 9.54 -8.13 -2.05
N TRP A 45 10.21 -7.00 -1.94
CA TRP A 45 11.25 -6.75 -0.96
C TRP A 45 10.63 -6.17 0.32
N VAL A 46 11.09 -6.64 1.47
CA VAL A 46 10.56 -6.21 2.78
C VAL A 46 11.59 -5.29 3.46
N ALA A 47 11.36 -3.99 3.33
CA ALA A 47 12.17 -2.98 4.02
C ALA A 47 11.73 -2.87 5.48
N ARG A 48 12.59 -3.30 6.39
CA ARG A 48 12.35 -3.23 7.84
C ARG A 48 12.85 -1.90 8.36
N ILE A 49 11.93 -1.01 8.69
CA ILE A 49 12.24 0.35 9.14
C ILE A 49 12.47 0.31 10.66
N PRO A 50 13.68 0.61 11.15
CA PRO A 50 13.98 0.50 12.58
C PRO A 50 13.44 1.68 13.38
N GLY A 51 13.16 1.42 14.66
CA GLY A 51 12.80 2.43 15.65
C GLY A 51 11.33 2.84 15.63
N ASP A 52 11.03 3.91 16.36
CA ASP A 52 9.70 4.50 16.39
C ASP A 52 9.41 5.21 15.06
N CYS A 53 8.31 4.83 14.44
CA CYS A 53 7.86 5.39 13.18
C CYS A 53 6.75 6.45 13.33
N THR A 54 6.42 6.87 14.55
CA THR A 54 5.40 7.90 14.81
C THR A 54 5.73 9.19 14.04
N SER A 55 4.84 9.59 13.15
CA SER A 55 4.97 10.78 12.28
C SER A 55 6.28 10.85 11.48
N LYS A 56 6.95 9.70 11.28
CA LYS A 56 8.24 9.62 10.58
C LYS A 56 8.06 9.82 9.08
N TRP A 57 8.92 10.63 8.48
CA TRP A 57 9.14 10.63 7.04
C TRP A 57 10.02 9.45 6.63
N LEU A 58 9.46 8.55 5.82
CA LEU A 58 10.17 7.42 5.25
C LEU A 58 10.92 7.89 4.00
N GLN A 59 12.22 7.65 3.95
CA GLN A 59 13.13 8.13 2.92
C GLN A 59 13.86 6.95 2.27
N VAL A 60 14.48 7.16 1.12
CA VAL A 60 15.26 6.13 0.40
C VAL A 60 16.31 5.49 1.29
N LYS A 61 17.02 6.28 2.11
CA LYS A 61 18.04 5.77 3.05
C LYS A 61 17.50 4.74 4.07
N ASP A 62 16.20 4.80 4.37
CA ASP A 62 15.56 3.86 5.30
C ASP A 62 15.41 2.45 4.69
N LEU A 63 15.54 2.30 3.37
CA LEU A 63 15.47 1.02 2.67
C LEU A 63 16.71 0.15 2.88
N GLY A 64 17.83 0.75 3.31
CA GLY A 64 19.09 0.06 3.52
C GLY A 64 19.58 -0.67 2.26
N ALA A 65 19.95 -1.94 2.39
CA ALA A 65 20.47 -2.73 1.26
C ALA A 65 19.46 -2.95 0.11
N ILE A 66 18.15 -2.80 0.37
CA ILE A 66 17.08 -3.02 -0.62
C ILE A 66 17.15 -1.97 -1.73
N GLU A 67 17.61 -0.76 -1.42
CA GLU A 67 17.83 0.31 -2.40
C GLU A 67 18.59 -0.17 -3.65
N ASN A 68 19.59 -1.05 -3.44
CA ASN A 68 20.44 -1.57 -4.51
C ASN A 68 20.02 -2.95 -5.05
N LYS A 69 19.08 -3.61 -4.40
CA LYS A 69 18.62 -4.98 -4.77
C LYS A 69 17.33 -4.99 -5.58
N LEU A 70 16.49 -3.97 -5.39
CA LEU A 70 15.19 -3.89 -6.05
C LEU A 70 15.34 -3.71 -7.55
N GLU A 71 14.71 -4.58 -8.33
CA GLU A 71 14.69 -4.57 -9.78
C GLU A 71 13.33 -4.05 -10.29
N ARG A 72 13.32 -3.56 -11.52
CA ARG A 72 12.08 -3.10 -12.17
C ARG A 72 11.01 -4.22 -12.21
N GLY A 73 9.81 -3.88 -11.75
CA GLY A 73 8.70 -4.84 -11.66
C GLY A 73 8.63 -5.59 -10.34
N ASP A 74 9.60 -5.43 -9.44
CA ASP A 74 9.47 -5.88 -8.06
C ASP A 74 8.51 -4.99 -7.28
N SER A 75 8.03 -5.50 -6.16
CA SER A 75 7.23 -4.76 -5.20
C SER A 75 8.07 -4.39 -3.98
N LEU A 76 7.66 -3.35 -3.26
CA LEU A 76 8.29 -2.88 -2.03
C LEU A 76 7.26 -2.90 -0.89
N LEU A 77 7.57 -3.58 0.20
CA LEU A 77 6.77 -3.59 1.43
C LEU A 77 7.53 -2.86 2.53
N LEU A 78 6.90 -1.85 3.13
CA LEU A 78 7.49 -1.06 4.22
C LEU A 78 6.97 -1.57 5.57
N GLN A 79 7.79 -2.36 6.25
CA GLN A 79 7.51 -2.85 7.60
C GLN A 79 7.93 -1.79 8.61
N THR A 80 6.96 -1.10 9.18
CA THR A 80 7.15 0.00 10.14
C THR A 80 6.71 -0.38 11.56
N GLY A 81 6.02 -1.52 11.71
CA GLY A 81 5.33 -1.91 12.95
C GLY A 81 4.04 -1.12 13.20
N TRP A 82 3.64 -0.25 12.27
CA TRP A 82 2.48 0.63 12.46
C TRP A 82 1.15 -0.12 12.58
N SER A 83 1.06 -1.32 12.04
CA SER A 83 -0.13 -2.19 12.16
C SER A 83 -0.50 -2.50 13.62
N HIS A 84 0.44 -2.45 14.56
CA HIS A 84 0.17 -2.66 15.99
C HIS A 84 -0.61 -1.51 16.63
N HIS A 85 -0.64 -0.34 16.01
CA HIS A 85 -1.34 0.86 16.49
C HIS A 85 -2.79 0.96 16.03
N VAL A 86 -3.33 -0.06 15.35
CA VAL A 86 -4.67 -0.03 14.73
C VAL A 86 -5.82 0.34 15.69
N ASN A 87 -5.65 0.09 16.98
CA ASN A 87 -6.62 0.44 18.01
C ASN A 87 -6.31 1.76 18.75
N ASP A 88 -5.21 2.42 18.40
CA ASP A 88 -4.81 3.68 19.03
C ASP A 88 -5.53 4.85 18.35
N SER A 89 -5.90 5.84 19.14
CA SER A 89 -6.52 7.07 18.61
C SER A 89 -5.62 7.84 17.64
N SER A 90 -4.31 7.63 17.74
CA SER A 90 -3.29 8.24 16.88
C SER A 90 -3.02 7.46 15.58
N TYR A 91 -3.62 6.27 15.40
CA TYR A 91 -3.34 5.39 14.25
C TYR A 91 -3.41 6.10 12.90
N ARG A 92 -4.43 6.95 12.73
CA ARG A 92 -4.65 7.71 11.52
C ARG A 92 -3.84 9.02 11.48
N ASP A 93 -3.65 9.67 12.63
CA ASP A 93 -3.18 11.05 12.67
C ASP A 93 -1.66 11.17 12.84
N ALA A 94 -1.01 10.14 13.38
CA ALA A 94 0.44 10.13 13.61
C ALA A 94 1.17 9.05 12.79
N LEU A 95 0.58 8.64 11.66
CA LEU A 95 1.10 7.60 10.79
C LEU A 95 2.48 7.96 10.19
N PRO A 96 3.37 6.99 9.96
CA PRO A 96 4.55 7.20 9.13
C PRO A 96 4.14 7.47 7.68
N ARG A 97 4.86 8.35 7.01
CA ARG A 97 4.54 8.91 5.69
C ARG A 97 5.69 8.76 4.74
N ILE A 98 5.40 8.61 3.47
CA ILE A 98 6.41 8.52 2.43
C ILE A 98 6.85 9.93 2.02
N SER A 99 8.16 10.16 1.93
CA SER A 99 8.69 11.41 1.38
C SER A 99 8.50 11.47 -0.15
N ASP A 100 8.50 12.68 -0.70
CA ASP A 100 8.48 12.90 -2.16
C ASP A 100 9.67 12.16 -2.81
N GLU A 101 10.85 12.22 -2.21
CA GLU A 101 12.05 11.51 -2.66
C GLU A 101 11.82 9.99 -2.77
N LEU A 102 11.20 9.36 -1.76
CA LEU A 102 10.93 7.92 -1.79
C LEU A 102 9.85 7.57 -2.82
N ALA A 103 8.82 8.40 -2.96
CA ALA A 103 7.79 8.20 -3.97
C ALA A 103 8.36 8.27 -5.38
N GLU A 104 9.16 9.29 -5.68
CA GLU A 104 9.85 9.48 -6.98
C GLU A 104 10.83 8.34 -7.24
N TRP A 105 11.62 7.94 -6.24
CA TRP A 105 12.52 6.80 -6.34
C TRP A 105 11.78 5.50 -6.70
N CYS A 106 10.61 5.25 -6.08
CA CYS A 106 9.79 4.08 -6.41
C CYS A 106 9.37 4.10 -7.89
N VAL A 107 8.99 5.27 -8.41
CA VAL A 107 8.62 5.44 -9.83
C VAL A 107 9.82 5.19 -10.75
N GLU A 108 10.96 5.79 -10.47
CA GLU A 108 12.19 5.64 -11.26
C GLU A 108 12.66 4.18 -11.30
N ARG A 109 12.60 3.48 -10.16
CA ARG A 109 12.94 2.06 -10.06
C ARG A 109 11.91 1.16 -10.73
N GLY A 110 10.71 1.66 -11.01
CA GLY A 110 9.62 0.89 -11.58
C GLY A 110 9.07 -0.13 -10.62
N VAL A 111 8.92 0.28 -9.36
CA VAL A 111 8.19 -0.50 -8.33
C VAL A 111 6.79 -0.80 -8.84
N LYS A 112 6.35 -2.06 -8.74
CA LYS A 112 5.03 -2.48 -9.19
C LYS A 112 3.96 -2.25 -8.14
N ILE A 113 4.20 -2.72 -6.92
CA ILE A 113 3.32 -2.53 -5.77
C ILE A 113 4.12 -1.89 -4.65
N LEU A 114 3.61 -0.82 -4.09
CA LEU A 114 4.08 -0.26 -2.83
C LEU A 114 3.08 -0.64 -1.74
N GLY A 115 3.53 -1.44 -0.77
CA GLY A 115 2.71 -1.90 0.35
C GLY A 115 3.15 -1.27 1.66
N VAL A 116 2.21 -0.72 2.42
CA VAL A 116 2.46 -0.05 3.70
C VAL A 116 1.52 -0.54 4.80
N GLU A 117 1.98 -0.50 6.06
CA GLU A 117 1.15 -0.84 7.23
C GLU A 117 0.21 0.29 7.66
N PRO A 118 0.57 1.58 7.53
CA PRO A 118 -0.35 2.68 7.80
C PRO A 118 -1.60 2.64 6.92
N PRO A 119 -2.69 3.33 7.37
CA PRO A 119 -3.93 3.45 6.60
C PRO A 119 -3.83 4.44 5.43
N SER A 120 -2.67 5.08 5.25
CA SER A 120 -2.33 5.93 4.11
C SER A 120 -0.81 6.04 3.93
N VAL A 121 -0.35 6.25 2.69
CA VAL A 121 1.05 6.57 2.36
C VAL A 121 1.42 8.00 2.75
N ALA A 122 0.44 8.86 3.05
CA ALA A 122 0.62 10.29 3.31
C ALA A 122 -0.30 10.78 4.43
N ASN A 123 -0.08 12.01 4.89
CA ASN A 123 -0.88 12.62 5.95
C ASN A 123 -2.33 12.85 5.51
N VAL A 124 -3.26 12.10 6.10
CA VAL A 124 -4.69 12.19 5.79
C VAL A 124 -5.35 13.53 6.22
N ASN A 125 -4.66 14.32 7.04
CA ASN A 125 -5.12 15.63 7.50
C ASN A 125 -4.52 16.79 6.69
N ASP A 126 -3.63 16.49 5.74
CA ASP A 126 -3.03 17.44 4.81
C ASP A 126 -3.38 17.05 3.37
N LEU A 127 -4.41 17.66 2.81
CA LEU A 127 -4.91 17.33 1.47
C LEU A 127 -3.89 17.60 0.35
N GLU A 128 -2.98 18.56 0.56
CA GLU A 128 -1.93 18.86 -0.42
C GLU A 128 -0.90 17.72 -0.44
N GLU A 129 -0.37 17.33 0.72
CA GLU A 129 0.55 16.20 0.86
C GLU A 129 -0.13 14.91 0.37
N LEU A 130 -1.34 14.63 0.84
CA LEU A 130 -2.10 13.44 0.50
C LEU A 130 -2.25 13.28 -1.02
N SER A 131 -2.73 14.34 -1.68
CA SER A 131 -2.95 14.31 -3.13
C SER A 131 -1.64 14.21 -3.90
N ARG A 132 -0.59 14.90 -3.45
CA ARG A 132 0.70 14.94 -4.14
C ARG A 132 1.36 13.56 -4.14
N ILE A 133 1.49 12.92 -2.98
CA ILE A 133 2.15 11.60 -2.87
C ILE A 133 1.40 10.53 -3.66
N HIS A 134 0.07 10.43 -3.47
CA HIS A 134 -0.71 9.47 -4.23
C HIS A 134 -0.60 9.69 -5.76
N ARG A 135 -0.63 10.95 -6.21
CA ARG A 135 -0.48 11.26 -7.63
C ARG A 135 0.88 10.88 -8.18
N ILE A 136 1.98 11.14 -7.47
CA ILE A 136 3.32 10.71 -7.90
C ILE A 136 3.31 9.19 -8.13
N LEU A 137 2.86 8.42 -7.16
CA LEU A 137 2.85 6.96 -7.22
C LEU A 137 1.93 6.42 -8.31
N LEU A 138 0.68 6.87 -8.34
CA LEU A 138 -0.33 6.39 -9.30
C LEU A 138 -0.01 6.81 -10.74
N MET A 139 0.52 8.02 -10.98
CA MET A 139 1.01 8.46 -12.29
C MET A 139 2.21 7.64 -12.76
N GLY A 140 3.03 7.16 -11.82
CA GLY A 140 4.13 6.24 -12.07
C GLY A 140 3.69 4.79 -12.35
N GLY A 141 2.39 4.50 -12.32
CA GLY A 141 1.83 3.16 -12.54
C GLY A 141 2.02 2.21 -11.36
N ILE A 142 2.27 2.75 -10.17
CA ILE A 142 2.44 1.95 -8.96
C ILE A 142 1.07 1.66 -8.36
N VAL A 143 0.82 0.39 -8.04
CA VAL A 143 -0.33 -0.03 -7.24
C VAL A 143 -0.01 0.24 -5.77
N ILE A 144 -0.85 0.99 -5.08
CA ILE A 144 -0.69 1.27 -3.65
C ILE A 144 -1.51 0.25 -2.87
N VAL A 145 -0.92 -0.38 -1.83
CA VAL A 145 -1.62 -1.26 -0.89
C VAL A 145 -1.40 -0.74 0.52
N GLU A 146 -2.46 -0.33 1.18
CA GLU A 146 -2.45 0.28 2.50
C GLU A 146 -3.06 -0.63 3.56
N GLY A 147 -2.73 -0.37 4.82
CA GLY A 147 -3.27 -1.13 5.94
C GLY A 147 -2.80 -2.59 6.00
N LEU A 148 -1.59 -2.87 5.54
CA LEU A 148 -0.97 -4.19 5.71
C LEU A 148 -0.72 -4.49 7.19
N CYS A 149 -0.71 -5.77 7.55
CA CYS A 149 -0.37 -6.22 8.89
C CYS A 149 0.46 -7.52 8.84
N ASN A 150 1.05 -7.87 9.99
CA ASN A 150 1.85 -9.09 10.17
C ASN A 150 3.11 -9.15 9.29
N LEU A 151 3.63 -8.03 8.80
CA LEU A 151 4.85 -8.00 8.01
C LEU A 151 6.07 -8.47 8.81
N GLU A 152 6.04 -8.34 10.14
CA GLU A 152 7.07 -8.83 11.06
C GLU A 152 7.24 -10.36 11.04
N ASN A 153 6.21 -11.08 10.62
CA ASN A 153 6.24 -12.54 10.52
C ASN A 153 6.91 -13.04 9.22
N LEU A 154 7.16 -12.17 8.26
CA LEU A 154 7.83 -12.52 7.01
C LEU A 154 9.30 -12.82 7.26
N LYS A 155 9.74 -14.01 6.80
CA LYS A 155 11.13 -14.45 6.90
C LYS A 155 11.87 -14.12 5.60
N GLY A 156 13.11 -13.66 5.73
CA GLY A 156 13.92 -13.28 4.57
C GLY A 156 13.74 -11.81 4.17
N GLU A 157 14.52 -11.40 3.18
CA GLU A 157 14.51 -10.01 2.66
C GLU A 157 13.50 -9.83 1.52
N SER A 158 13.10 -10.93 0.88
CA SER A 158 12.08 -10.92 -0.18
C SER A 158 11.13 -12.10 -0.04
N VAL A 159 9.92 -11.93 -0.54
CA VAL A 159 8.83 -12.90 -0.53
C VAL A 159 8.10 -12.87 -1.88
N PHE A 160 7.28 -13.89 -2.16
CA PHE A 160 6.26 -13.78 -3.19
C PHE A 160 5.02 -13.16 -2.56
N PHE A 161 4.67 -11.96 -3.00
CA PHE A 161 3.55 -11.19 -2.47
C PHE A 161 2.38 -11.21 -3.44
N MET A 162 1.17 -11.30 -2.89
CA MET A 162 -0.08 -11.25 -3.65
C MET A 162 -1.12 -10.44 -2.85
N ALA A 163 -1.72 -9.43 -3.51
CA ALA A 163 -2.80 -8.63 -2.94
C ALA A 163 -3.92 -8.52 -3.98
N LEU A 164 -4.89 -9.45 -3.92
CA LEU A 164 -5.98 -9.51 -4.90
C LEU A 164 -7.17 -8.69 -4.40
N PRO A 165 -7.57 -7.62 -5.12
CA PRO A 165 -8.71 -6.80 -4.75
C PRO A 165 -10.04 -7.50 -5.05
N LEU A 166 -11.09 -7.09 -4.37
CA LEU A 166 -12.43 -7.35 -4.85
C LEU A 166 -12.59 -6.71 -6.23
N LYS A 167 -13.09 -7.48 -7.20
CA LYS A 167 -13.30 -7.00 -8.57
C LYS A 167 -14.55 -6.15 -8.66
N VAL A 168 -14.46 -4.92 -8.13
CA VAL A 168 -15.55 -3.94 -8.14
C VAL A 168 -15.56 -3.23 -9.47
N GLN A 169 -16.63 -3.37 -10.26
CA GLN A 169 -16.75 -2.70 -11.55
C GLN A 169 -16.71 -1.18 -11.38
N GLY A 170 -15.79 -0.53 -12.09
CA GLY A 170 -15.62 0.92 -12.02
C GLY A 170 -15.07 1.41 -10.68
N GLY A 171 -14.49 0.53 -9.84
CA GLY A 171 -13.98 0.89 -8.52
C GLY A 171 -12.72 1.74 -8.57
N ASP A 172 -12.67 2.76 -7.73
CA ASP A 172 -11.50 3.61 -7.48
C ASP A 172 -10.44 2.94 -6.60
N GLY A 173 -10.80 1.82 -6.01
CA GLY A 173 -10.01 0.95 -5.17
C GLY A 173 -10.87 -0.19 -4.64
N ALA A 174 -10.31 -1.06 -3.86
CA ALA A 174 -11.07 -2.13 -3.20
C ALA A 174 -10.33 -2.74 -2.01
N PRO A 175 -11.05 -3.28 -1.01
CA PRO A 175 -10.46 -4.14 -0.01
C PRO A 175 -9.78 -5.35 -0.64
N VAL A 176 -8.64 -5.77 -0.05
CA VAL A 176 -7.84 -6.89 -0.54
C VAL A 176 -7.56 -7.91 0.55
N ARG A 177 -7.36 -9.16 0.15
CA ARG A 177 -6.68 -10.16 0.97
C ARG A 177 -5.22 -10.23 0.52
N ALA A 178 -4.33 -9.59 1.29
CA ALA A 178 -2.89 -9.66 1.06
C ALA A 178 -2.30 -10.92 1.71
N ILE A 179 -1.43 -11.61 0.99
CA ILE A 179 -0.71 -12.81 1.44
C ILE A 179 0.73 -12.79 0.91
N ALA A 180 1.64 -13.45 1.65
CA ALA A 180 3.06 -13.60 1.28
C ALA A 180 3.64 -14.89 1.86
#